data_43f3a2f7b3231017df20ab9e0d49476d
#
_entry.id   43f3a2f7b3231017df20ab9e0d49476d
#
_cell.length_a   1.000
_cell.length_b   1.000
_cell.length_c   1.000
_cell.angle_alpha   90.00
_cell.angle_beta   90.00
_cell.angle_gamma   90.00
#
_symmetry.space_group_name_H-M   'P 1'
#
loop_
_entity.id
_entity.type
_entity.pdbx_description
1 polymer ?
#
loop_
_entity_poly.entity_id
_entity_poly.type
_entity_poly.pdbx_seq_one_letter_code
_entity_poly.pdbx_strand_id
1 'polypeptide(L)'
;MSKQVKVLDKGHVDYVDHMGTDLTVCNAARVSFNNESEWGLDFDAIERLKSCPYNKDDVRMLKDVKLIKYLAKHNHWTPFAHPQITLRIKAPISIRTQFFKHKQGFTENEISRRYVSFEPDFYLPMWRTKPTDGAKQGSEDFITEETRTNLYDAIYKESYETALHVYNTLIEKGVAP
;
A
#
# COMPACT_ATOMS: atom_id res chain seq x y z
N MET A 1 10.64 2.23 15.93
CA MET A 1 9.60 1.17 15.90
C MET A 1 8.98 1.16 14.52
N SER A 2 8.98 0.03 13.81
CA SER A 2 8.32 -0.06 12.51
C SER A 2 6.82 0.15 12.71
N LYS A 3 6.26 1.14 12.02
CA LYS A 3 4.79 1.33 11.99
C LYS A 3 4.20 0.30 11.05
N GLN A 4 3.64 -0.77 11.60
CA GLN A 4 2.86 -1.74 10.84
C GLN A 4 1.38 -1.35 10.86
N VAL A 5 0.77 -1.33 9.69
CA VAL A 5 -0.67 -1.21 9.52
C VAL A 5 -1.21 -2.56 9.07
N LYS A 6 -2.05 -3.18 9.90
CA LYS A 6 -2.75 -4.41 9.54
C LYS A 6 -3.86 -4.13 8.53
N VAL A 7 -4.02 -5.04 7.56
CA VAL A 7 -5.03 -4.93 6.50
C VAL A 7 -5.72 -6.29 6.36
N LEU A 8 -7.03 -6.32 6.52
CA LEU A 8 -7.83 -7.54 6.57
C LEU A 8 -7.35 -8.50 7.68
N ASP A 9 -7.38 -9.81 7.43
CA ASP A 9 -7.00 -10.84 8.39
C ASP A 9 -5.48 -11.08 8.46
N LYS A 10 -4.83 -11.21 7.31
CA LYS A 10 -3.42 -11.61 7.19
C LYS A 10 -2.53 -10.57 6.50
N GLY A 11 -3.12 -9.56 5.90
CA GLY A 11 -2.39 -8.51 5.20
C GLY A 11 -1.77 -7.49 6.14
N HIS A 12 -0.71 -6.85 5.69
CA HIS A 12 -0.11 -5.71 6.38
C HIS A 12 0.73 -4.85 5.45
N VAL A 13 0.95 -3.62 5.87
CA VAL A 13 1.92 -2.70 5.30
C VAL A 13 2.87 -2.26 6.40
N ASP A 14 4.16 -2.50 6.20
CA ASP A 14 5.23 -2.03 7.08
C ASP A 14 5.98 -0.89 6.42
N TYR A 15 6.17 0.19 7.14
CA TYR A 15 7.16 1.18 6.78
C TYR A 15 8.56 0.62 7.04
N VAL A 16 9.43 0.68 6.03
CA VAL A 16 10.82 0.21 6.13
C VAL A 16 11.76 1.42 6.22
N ASP A 17 11.71 2.32 5.22
CA ASP A 17 12.60 3.46 5.13
C ASP A 17 12.07 4.50 4.15
N HIS A 18 12.67 5.69 4.15
CA HIS A 18 12.40 6.73 3.15
C HIS A 18 13.64 7.57 2.84
N MET A 19 13.65 8.15 1.67
CA MET A 19 14.61 9.15 1.25
C MET A 19 13.88 10.47 0.97
N GLY A 20 14.38 11.56 1.52
CA GLY A 20 13.76 12.88 1.39
C GLY A 20 12.58 13.10 2.33
N THR A 21 12.00 14.27 2.25
CA THR A 21 10.90 14.75 3.10
C THR A 21 10.00 15.70 2.30
N ASP A 22 8.98 16.27 2.93
CA ASP A 22 8.18 17.34 2.35
C ASP A 22 9.02 18.57 1.97
N LEU A 23 10.10 18.83 2.71
CA LEU A 23 11.06 19.90 2.37
C LEU A 23 11.76 19.60 1.04
N THR A 24 12.05 18.33 0.76
CA THR A 24 12.61 17.92 -0.54
C THR A 24 11.64 18.26 -1.69
N VAL A 25 10.33 18.02 -1.52
CA VAL A 25 9.30 18.40 -2.49
C VAL A 25 9.28 19.91 -2.70
N CYS A 26 9.30 20.68 -1.61
CA CYS A 26 9.29 22.14 -1.67
C CYS A 26 10.52 22.68 -2.41
N ASN A 27 11.71 22.19 -2.06
CA ASN A 27 12.95 22.66 -2.65
C ASN A 27 13.10 22.25 -4.11
N ALA A 28 12.66 21.05 -4.48
CA ALA A 28 12.58 20.65 -5.89
C ALA A 28 11.72 21.61 -6.74
N ALA A 29 10.59 22.07 -6.18
CA ALA A 29 9.76 23.06 -6.87
C ALA A 29 10.38 24.46 -6.89
N ARG A 30 11.11 24.84 -5.84
CA ARG A 30 11.69 26.19 -5.69
C ARG A 30 12.94 26.41 -6.51
N VAL A 31 13.59 25.36 -6.98
CA VAL A 31 14.75 25.45 -7.91
C VAL A 31 14.45 26.37 -9.11
N SER A 32 13.24 26.31 -9.65
CA SER A 32 12.83 27.17 -10.77
C SER A 32 12.87 28.67 -10.45
N PHE A 33 12.90 29.03 -9.19
CA PHE A 33 12.94 30.41 -8.72
C PHE A 33 14.29 30.76 -8.07
N ASN A 34 15.29 29.87 -8.18
CA ASN A 34 16.57 29.97 -7.49
C ASN A 34 16.41 30.30 -6.00
N ASN A 35 15.53 29.58 -5.33
CA ASN A 35 15.16 29.79 -3.93
C ASN A 35 15.09 28.46 -3.19
N GLU A 36 15.27 28.48 -1.90
CA GLU A 36 15.19 27.32 -1.00
C GLU A 36 14.29 27.61 0.18
N SER A 37 13.66 26.56 0.70
CA SER A 37 12.95 26.55 1.97
C SER A 37 13.79 25.82 2.99
N GLU A 38 13.68 26.26 4.23
CA GLU A 38 14.28 25.60 5.39
C GLU A 38 13.19 25.18 6.38
N TRP A 39 13.49 24.18 7.21
CA TRP A 39 12.63 23.89 8.35
C TRP A 39 12.68 25.06 9.32
N GLY A 40 11.54 25.63 9.61
CA GLY A 40 11.41 26.74 10.55
C GLY A 40 10.25 26.53 11.51
N LEU A 41 10.33 27.17 12.66
CA LEU A 41 9.23 27.28 13.61
C LEU A 41 8.31 28.40 13.14
N ASP A 42 7.10 28.07 12.70
CA ASP A 42 6.03 29.04 12.54
C ASP A 42 5.32 29.22 13.89
N PHE A 43 5.68 30.29 14.59
CA PHE A 43 5.13 30.60 15.91
C PHE A 43 3.61 30.76 15.89
N ASP A 44 3.04 31.28 14.80
CA ASP A 44 1.59 31.42 14.62
C ASP A 44 0.90 30.07 14.45
N ALA A 45 1.55 29.12 13.78
CA ALA A 45 1.06 27.75 13.67
C ALA A 45 1.16 27.01 15.01
N ILE A 46 2.23 27.20 15.78
CA ILE A 46 2.39 26.62 17.13
C ILE A 46 1.26 27.10 18.06
N GLU A 47 0.90 28.34 18.00
CA GLU A 47 -0.16 28.92 18.85
C GLU A 47 -1.54 28.36 18.49
N ARG A 48 -1.83 28.13 17.21
CA ARG A 48 -3.06 27.48 16.74
C ARG A 48 -3.11 25.97 17.03
N LEU A 49 -1.95 25.33 17.15
CA LEU A 49 -1.84 23.87 17.39
C LEU A 49 -1.80 23.51 18.90
N LYS A 50 -1.84 24.50 19.81
CA LYS A 50 -1.89 24.25 21.27
C LYS A 50 -3.06 23.36 21.71
N SER A 51 -4.09 23.20 20.86
CA SER A 51 -5.25 22.35 21.09
C SER A 51 -5.21 20.99 20.37
N CYS A 52 -4.14 20.66 19.64
CA CYS A 52 -4.04 19.45 18.86
C CYS A 52 -2.89 18.56 19.36
N PRO A 53 -3.05 17.24 19.54
CA PRO A 53 -2.03 16.35 20.10
C PRO A 53 -0.92 16.01 19.10
N TYR A 54 -0.42 16.97 18.34
CA TYR A 54 0.69 16.80 17.44
C TYR A 54 2.02 16.97 18.15
N ASN A 55 3.02 16.14 17.78
CA ASN A 55 4.37 16.22 18.28
C ASN A 55 5.01 17.55 17.85
N LYS A 56 5.68 18.26 18.77
CA LYS A 56 6.30 19.56 18.50
C LYS A 56 7.37 19.52 17.39
N ASP A 57 7.91 18.34 17.11
CA ASP A 57 8.94 18.12 16.09
C ASP A 57 8.34 18.02 14.64
N ASP A 58 7.02 17.96 14.51
CA ASP A 58 6.29 17.88 13.24
C ASP A 58 5.70 19.23 12.77
N VAL A 59 6.02 20.33 13.42
CA VAL A 59 5.53 21.66 13.03
C VAL A 59 6.26 22.12 11.78
N ARG A 60 5.69 21.77 10.65
CA ARG A 60 6.13 22.21 9.31
C ARG A 60 5.69 23.64 9.07
N MET A 61 6.51 24.39 8.33
CA MET A 61 6.14 25.76 7.93
C MET A 61 4.80 25.72 7.20
N LEU A 62 3.80 26.44 7.71
CA LEU A 62 2.46 26.54 7.11
C LEU A 62 2.52 27.01 5.65
N LYS A 63 3.54 27.79 5.29
CA LYS A 63 3.88 28.24 3.95
C LYS A 63 4.16 27.08 3.00
N ASP A 64 4.95 26.11 3.44
CA ASP A 64 5.33 24.96 2.59
C ASP A 64 4.19 23.95 2.43
N VAL A 65 3.35 23.76 3.43
CA VAL A 65 2.12 22.96 3.31
C VAL A 65 1.19 23.52 2.22
N LYS A 66 1.07 24.86 2.10
CA LYS A 66 0.29 25.47 1.04
C LYS A 66 0.89 25.22 -0.35
N LEU A 67 2.22 25.26 -0.46
CA LEU A 67 2.92 24.98 -1.71
C LEU A 67 2.69 23.52 -2.13
N ILE A 68 2.88 22.55 -1.23
CA ILE A 68 2.65 21.13 -1.50
C ILE A 68 1.20 20.88 -1.98
N LYS A 69 0.22 21.44 -1.29
CA LYS A 69 -1.19 21.34 -1.69
C LYS A 69 -1.46 21.94 -3.07
N TYR A 70 -0.84 23.06 -3.38
CA TYR A 70 -0.94 23.70 -4.69
C TYR A 70 -0.36 22.80 -5.79
N LEU A 71 0.86 22.28 -5.59
CA LEU A 71 1.52 21.38 -6.53
C LEU A 71 0.68 20.12 -6.80
N ALA A 72 0.15 19.51 -5.74
CA ALA A 72 -0.71 18.34 -5.85
C ALA A 72 -2.01 18.65 -6.60
N LYS A 73 -2.68 19.75 -6.27
CA LYS A 73 -3.95 20.18 -6.91
C LYS A 73 -3.77 20.40 -8.41
N HIS A 74 -2.63 20.92 -8.84
CA HIS A 74 -2.34 21.25 -10.24
C HIS A 74 -1.53 20.17 -10.98
N ASN A 75 -1.41 18.97 -10.39
CA ASN A 75 -0.69 17.82 -10.98
C ASN A 75 0.76 18.13 -11.35
N HIS A 76 1.44 18.95 -10.57
CA HIS A 76 2.88 19.18 -10.68
C HIS A 76 3.62 18.00 -10.04
N TRP A 77 3.72 16.89 -10.74
CA TRP A 77 4.20 15.61 -10.19
C TRP A 77 5.72 15.54 -9.98
N THR A 78 6.51 16.27 -10.76
CA THR A 78 7.99 16.17 -10.72
C THR A 78 8.59 16.44 -9.35
N PRO A 79 8.17 17.44 -8.57
CA PRO A 79 8.67 17.63 -7.21
C PRO A 79 8.42 16.41 -6.29
N PHE A 80 7.31 15.70 -6.48
CA PHE A 80 6.97 14.51 -5.69
C PHE A 80 7.75 13.26 -6.12
N ALA A 81 8.46 13.29 -7.25
CA ALA A 81 9.30 12.19 -7.69
C ALA A 81 10.69 12.18 -7.02
N HIS A 82 11.06 13.24 -6.29
CA HIS A 82 12.35 13.32 -5.60
C HIS A 82 12.39 12.51 -4.30
N PRO A 83 11.39 12.58 -3.40
CA PRO A 83 11.37 11.71 -2.23
C PRO A 83 10.90 10.31 -2.61
N GLN A 84 11.38 9.31 -1.86
CA GLN A 84 11.02 7.91 -2.04
C GLN A 84 10.63 7.29 -0.70
N ILE A 85 9.77 6.27 -0.73
CA ILE A 85 9.37 5.49 0.43
C ILE A 85 9.53 4.01 0.14
N THR A 86 10.12 3.27 1.08
CA THR A 86 10.23 1.82 1.02
C THR A 86 9.21 1.19 1.96
N LEU A 87 8.35 0.37 1.41
CA LEU A 87 7.31 -0.34 2.13
C LEU A 87 7.49 -1.86 1.95
N ARG A 88 7.18 -2.63 3.00
CA ARG A 88 6.96 -4.07 2.90
C ARG A 88 5.47 -4.31 2.95
N ILE A 89 4.94 -4.99 1.93
CA ILE A 89 3.51 -5.22 1.77
C ILE A 89 3.25 -6.72 1.71
N LYS A 90 2.34 -7.20 2.56
CA LYS A 90 1.73 -8.52 2.44
C LYS A 90 0.30 -8.36 1.95
N ALA A 91 0.03 -8.88 0.76
CA ALA A 91 -1.26 -8.75 0.10
C ALA A 91 -1.58 -10.00 -0.74
N PRO A 92 -2.86 -10.26 -1.05
CA PRO A 92 -3.25 -11.31 -2.00
C PRO A 92 -2.61 -11.09 -3.37
N ILE A 93 -2.28 -12.17 -4.08
CA ILE A 93 -1.66 -12.13 -5.41
C ILE A 93 -2.50 -11.33 -6.41
N SER A 94 -3.82 -11.41 -6.34
CA SER A 94 -4.73 -10.63 -7.19
C SER A 94 -4.54 -9.12 -7.03
N ILE A 95 -4.42 -8.65 -5.79
CA ILE A 95 -4.16 -7.24 -5.47
C ILE A 95 -2.75 -6.85 -5.91
N ARG A 96 -1.74 -7.68 -5.59
CA ARG A 96 -0.36 -7.45 -6.01
C ARG A 96 -0.26 -7.34 -7.55
N THR A 97 -0.89 -8.24 -8.28
CA THR A 97 -0.87 -8.23 -9.75
C THR A 97 -1.48 -6.95 -10.32
N GLN A 98 -2.57 -6.46 -9.73
CA GLN A 98 -3.16 -5.19 -10.12
C GLN A 98 -2.27 -4.00 -9.78
N PHE A 99 -1.69 -3.97 -8.58
CA PHE A 99 -0.76 -2.92 -8.15
C PHE A 99 0.46 -2.82 -9.08
N PHE A 100 1.03 -3.95 -9.49
CA PHE A 100 2.19 -4.02 -10.39
C PHE A 100 1.92 -3.58 -11.84
N LYS A 101 0.68 -3.23 -12.18
CA LYS A 101 0.38 -2.56 -13.46
C LYS A 101 0.85 -1.09 -13.47
N HIS A 102 1.00 -0.48 -12.30
CA HIS A 102 1.49 0.88 -12.13
C HIS A 102 3.00 0.86 -11.98
N LYS A 103 3.73 0.97 -13.11
CA LYS A 103 5.21 0.84 -13.13
C LYS A 103 5.95 2.15 -12.94
N GLN A 104 5.34 3.26 -13.32
CA GLN A 104 6.02 4.56 -13.27
C GLN A 104 6.25 4.99 -11.81
N GLY A 105 7.51 5.19 -11.44
CA GLY A 105 7.90 5.60 -10.09
C GLY A 105 7.90 4.47 -9.06
N PHE A 106 7.64 3.23 -9.46
CA PHE A 106 7.65 2.07 -8.57
C PHE A 106 8.77 1.09 -8.93
N THR A 107 9.43 0.58 -7.90
CA THR A 107 10.36 -0.56 -8.00
C THR A 107 9.89 -1.61 -7.02
N GLU A 108 9.77 -2.85 -7.50
CA GLU A 108 9.25 -3.95 -6.69
C GLU A 108 10.22 -5.14 -6.66
N ASN A 109 10.30 -5.76 -5.48
CA ASN A 109 10.88 -7.08 -5.27
C ASN A 109 9.87 -7.94 -4.53
N GLU A 110 9.87 -9.23 -4.82
CA GLU A 110 8.87 -10.16 -4.31
C GLU A 110 9.55 -11.40 -3.71
N ILE A 111 8.91 -11.98 -2.68
CA ILE A 111 9.32 -13.28 -2.16
C ILE A 111 9.15 -14.33 -3.26
N SER A 112 10.22 -15.08 -3.52
CA SER A 112 10.21 -16.18 -4.50
C SER A 112 10.19 -17.54 -3.82
N ARG A 113 9.27 -18.40 -4.22
CA ARG A 113 9.21 -19.80 -3.77
C ARG A 113 10.47 -20.59 -4.09
N ARG A 114 11.30 -20.13 -4.99
CA ARG A 114 12.62 -20.72 -5.27
C ARG A 114 13.60 -20.62 -4.10
N TYR A 115 13.37 -19.68 -3.17
CA TYR A 115 14.30 -19.39 -2.08
C TYR A 115 13.69 -19.57 -0.69
N VAL A 116 12.38 -19.82 -0.60
CA VAL A 116 11.69 -19.99 0.68
C VAL A 116 10.86 -21.26 0.69
N SER A 117 10.84 -21.95 1.84
CA SER A 117 10.15 -23.24 2.05
C SER A 117 8.96 -23.15 2.99
N PHE A 118 8.69 -21.98 3.62
CA PHE A 118 7.54 -21.86 4.50
C PHE A 118 6.23 -22.04 3.72
N GLU A 119 5.21 -22.54 4.38
CA GLU A 119 3.89 -22.73 3.79
C GLU A 119 3.29 -21.37 3.39
N PRO A 120 2.72 -21.24 2.17
CA PRO A 120 2.08 -20.00 1.75
C PRO A 120 0.77 -19.77 2.51
N ASP A 121 0.50 -18.50 2.84
CA ASP A 121 -0.82 -18.09 3.29
C ASP A 121 -1.78 -17.98 2.10
N PHE A 122 -2.99 -18.47 2.28
CA PHE A 122 -4.07 -18.29 1.32
C PHE A 122 -5.04 -17.20 1.80
N TYR A 123 -5.47 -16.37 0.86
CA TYR A 123 -6.44 -15.33 1.11
C TYR A 123 -7.86 -15.86 0.86
N LEU A 124 -8.74 -15.68 1.81
CA LEU A 124 -10.14 -15.99 1.70
C LEU A 124 -10.91 -14.68 1.49
N PRO A 125 -11.51 -14.44 0.32
CA PRO A 125 -12.19 -13.19 0.02
C PRO A 125 -13.51 -13.06 0.76
N MET A 126 -13.93 -11.83 1.02
CA MET A 126 -15.33 -11.56 1.33
C MET A 126 -16.15 -11.62 0.03
N TRP A 127 -17.09 -12.56 -0.02
CA TRP A 127 -17.89 -12.83 -1.22
C TRP A 127 -18.84 -11.68 -1.55
N ARG A 128 -18.96 -11.37 -2.83
CA ARG A 128 -19.83 -10.30 -3.32
C ARG A 128 -20.69 -10.81 -4.49
N THR A 129 -21.84 -10.20 -4.65
CA THR A 129 -22.74 -10.50 -5.76
C THR A 129 -22.20 -9.92 -7.06
N LYS A 130 -22.58 -10.57 -8.16
CA LYS A 130 -22.37 -10.05 -9.50
C LYS A 130 -23.30 -8.85 -9.73
N PRO A 131 -22.87 -7.81 -10.46
CA PRO A 131 -23.75 -6.69 -10.83
C PRO A 131 -24.99 -7.15 -11.61
N THR A 132 -26.14 -6.60 -11.28
CA THR A 132 -27.44 -6.91 -11.91
C THR A 132 -27.80 -5.94 -13.03
N ASP A 133 -27.22 -4.75 -13.04
CA ASP A 133 -27.46 -3.68 -14.00
C ASP A 133 -26.77 -3.85 -15.37
N GLY A 134 -26.12 -5.01 -15.59
CA GLY A 134 -25.36 -5.28 -16.81
C GLY A 134 -23.96 -4.66 -16.83
N ALA A 135 -23.48 -4.09 -15.74
CA ALA A 135 -22.13 -3.58 -15.62
C ALA A 135 -21.12 -4.71 -15.91
N LYS A 136 -20.17 -4.44 -16.81
CA LYS A 136 -19.15 -5.42 -17.21
C LYS A 136 -18.05 -5.61 -16.15
N GLN A 137 -17.92 -4.70 -15.22
CA GLN A 137 -16.89 -4.68 -14.19
C GLN A 137 -17.48 -4.30 -12.84
N GLY A 138 -16.84 -4.77 -11.77
CA GLY A 138 -17.25 -4.47 -10.41
C GLY A 138 -18.06 -5.60 -9.77
N SER A 139 -18.56 -5.32 -8.60
CA SER A 139 -19.41 -6.18 -7.78
C SER A 139 -20.39 -5.30 -7.00
N GLU A 140 -21.52 -5.88 -6.63
CA GLU A 140 -22.52 -5.20 -5.80
C GLU A 140 -22.33 -5.51 -4.31
N ASP A 141 -23.37 -5.94 -3.64
CA ASP A 141 -23.41 -6.13 -2.20
C ASP A 141 -22.57 -7.31 -1.71
N PHE A 142 -22.20 -7.29 -0.44
CA PHE A 142 -21.62 -8.46 0.20
C PHE A 142 -22.65 -9.56 0.39
N ILE A 143 -22.21 -10.80 0.17
CA ILE A 143 -23.03 -11.98 0.47
C ILE A 143 -22.85 -12.25 1.97
N THR A 144 -23.91 -12.02 2.74
CA THR A 144 -23.92 -12.14 4.20
C THR A 144 -24.62 -13.42 4.69
N GLU A 145 -25.28 -14.15 3.81
CA GLU A 145 -25.94 -15.41 4.15
C GLU A 145 -24.88 -16.46 4.55
N GLU A 146 -24.89 -16.88 5.81
CA GLU A 146 -23.87 -17.75 6.38
C GLU A 146 -23.75 -19.09 5.65
N THR A 147 -24.86 -19.71 5.29
CA THR A 147 -24.88 -21.00 4.55
C THR A 147 -24.15 -20.88 3.20
N ARG A 148 -24.40 -19.79 2.48
CA ARG A 148 -23.75 -19.53 1.18
C ARG A 148 -22.28 -19.20 1.33
N THR A 149 -21.92 -18.35 2.29
CA THR A 149 -20.52 -18.00 2.56
C THR A 149 -19.72 -19.21 2.99
N ASN A 150 -20.25 -20.05 3.89
CA ASN A 150 -19.61 -21.29 4.32
C ASN A 150 -19.38 -22.28 3.15
N LEU A 151 -20.35 -22.42 2.25
CA LEU A 151 -20.19 -23.24 1.06
C LEU A 151 -19.09 -22.71 0.13
N TYR A 152 -19.07 -21.40 -0.13
CA TYR A 152 -18.06 -20.80 -1.00
C TYR A 152 -16.65 -20.87 -0.40
N ASP A 153 -16.56 -20.66 0.90
CA ASP A 153 -15.32 -20.82 1.65
C ASP A 153 -14.79 -22.25 1.58
N ALA A 154 -15.68 -23.26 1.72
CA ALA A 154 -15.29 -24.67 1.64
C ALA A 154 -14.75 -25.02 0.25
N ILE A 155 -15.45 -24.66 -0.82
CA ILE A 155 -15.02 -24.90 -2.20
C ILE A 155 -13.69 -24.20 -2.50
N TYR A 156 -13.52 -22.99 -1.99
CA TYR A 156 -12.30 -22.21 -2.24
C TYR A 156 -11.11 -22.77 -1.47
N LYS A 157 -11.31 -23.21 -0.21
CA LYS A 157 -10.28 -23.89 0.60
C LYS A 157 -9.84 -25.20 -0.03
N GLU A 158 -10.77 -26.03 -0.50
CA GLU A 158 -10.45 -27.29 -1.20
C GLU A 158 -9.53 -27.05 -2.41
N SER A 159 -9.76 -25.97 -3.18
CA SER A 159 -8.89 -25.62 -4.30
C SER A 159 -7.47 -25.28 -3.87
N TYR A 160 -7.29 -24.58 -2.76
CA TYR A 160 -5.97 -24.28 -2.20
C TYR A 160 -5.26 -25.52 -1.67
N GLU A 161 -5.96 -26.35 -0.92
CA GLU A 161 -5.42 -27.59 -0.36
C GLU A 161 -4.96 -28.52 -1.47
N THR A 162 -5.76 -28.66 -2.52
CA THR A 162 -5.39 -29.45 -3.70
C THR A 162 -4.12 -28.88 -4.37
N ALA A 163 -4.08 -27.58 -4.62
CA ALA A 163 -2.91 -26.95 -5.24
C ALA A 163 -1.64 -27.08 -4.40
N LEU A 164 -1.77 -26.93 -3.08
CA LEU A 164 -0.65 -27.09 -2.15
C LEU A 164 -0.17 -28.54 -2.08
N HIS A 165 -1.08 -29.51 -2.05
CA HIS A 165 -0.75 -30.94 -2.09
C HIS A 165 0.00 -31.32 -3.37
N VAL A 166 -0.47 -30.86 -4.52
CA VAL A 166 0.21 -31.11 -5.81
C VAL A 166 1.60 -30.49 -5.81
N TYR A 167 1.73 -29.25 -5.36
CA TYR A 167 3.01 -28.55 -5.27
C TYR A 167 4.00 -29.33 -4.39
N ASN A 168 3.60 -29.69 -3.17
CA ASN A 168 4.46 -30.41 -2.24
C ASN A 168 4.87 -31.79 -2.79
N THR A 169 3.93 -32.51 -3.39
CA THR A 169 4.20 -33.82 -4.01
C THR A 169 5.24 -33.71 -5.13
N LEU A 170 5.17 -32.66 -5.96
CA LEU A 170 6.14 -32.46 -7.04
C LEU A 170 7.53 -32.11 -6.48
N ILE A 171 7.61 -31.26 -5.47
CA ILE A 171 8.86 -30.93 -4.78
C ILE A 171 9.49 -32.18 -4.17
N GLU A 172 8.73 -33.02 -3.47
CA GLU A 172 9.22 -34.28 -2.88
C GLU A 172 9.74 -35.26 -3.94
N LYS A 173 9.21 -35.19 -5.15
CA LYS A 173 9.69 -35.99 -6.29
C LYS A 173 10.86 -35.36 -7.05
N GLY A 174 11.42 -34.26 -6.56
CA GLY A 174 12.59 -33.60 -7.13
C GLY A 174 12.29 -32.63 -8.27
N VAL A 175 11.04 -32.23 -8.46
CA VAL A 175 10.69 -31.16 -9.41
C VAL A 175 11.07 -29.82 -8.81
N ALA A 176 11.73 -28.97 -9.58
CA ALA A 176 12.11 -27.62 -9.13
C ALA A 176 10.88 -26.72 -8.88
N PRO A 177 10.90 -25.86 -7.84
CA PRO A 177 9.81 -24.97 -7.52
C PRO A 177 9.62 -23.85 -8.55
#